data_bba12a4e0a880a8f237c564999198207
#
_entry.id   bba12a4e0a880a8f237c564999198207
#
_cell.length_a   1.000
_cell.length_b   1.000
_cell.length_c   1.000
_cell.angle_alpha   90.00
_cell.angle_beta   90.00
_cell.angle_gamma   90.00
#
_symmetry.space_group_name_H-M   'P 1'
#
loop_
_entity.id
_entity.type
_entity.pdbx_description
1 polymer ?
#
loop_
_entity_poly.entity_id
_entity_poly.type
_entity_poly.pdbx_seq_one_letter_code
_entity_poly.pdbx_strand_id
1 'polypeptide(L)'
;MRVLFLTPHVPSPLRDRPRQFLRHLAARGHQVTLVVLTRPGERRDALSEVARWCRDVVVVPVSWLGAARGCLLSLPGSLPLNVAFFASVEARRVLARLGGSRFDLVHLEHLRTAQYAPFFDGLPRLYDSVDCMTLLWSRALRASRGRGRFLAAWELWKTRRYESRALSWMDGAVATTEADAAALRGLAPVLPVRAVSNGVDSDYFWPGPDLSDGHTLVFLGNMSYHANVASVLHFGRQVMPLVWGRHPRCRLVIVGADPPPEVRRLERDPRITVTGYVKDVRPYLSRATVAVGPVLYGAGVQTKVLEFMAAGLPVIASPQACSGLEATTGEHLLTAGDPPEWADAIGGLLASPRLRRRLGAAGREYVVRHHSWRETVSRLEEAYEEAISRREQTLAADRQLKRAA
;
A
#
# COMPACT_ATOMS: atom_id res chain seq x y z
N MET A 1 19.61 11.03 10.15
CA MET A 1 20.16 10.90 8.77
C MET A 1 19.56 11.96 7.86
N ARG A 2 20.27 12.35 6.79
CA ARG A 2 19.76 13.19 5.71
C ARG A 2 19.33 12.28 4.56
N VAL A 3 18.02 12.16 4.36
CA VAL A 3 17.44 11.23 3.37
C VAL A 3 16.92 12.02 2.18
N LEU A 4 17.34 11.63 0.98
CA LEU A 4 16.67 12.05 -0.26
C LEU A 4 15.56 11.05 -0.59
N PHE A 5 14.31 11.49 -0.52
CA PHE A 5 13.15 10.66 -0.78
C PHE A 5 12.53 11.01 -2.13
N LEU A 6 12.56 10.09 -3.07
CA LEU A 6 12.02 10.28 -4.42
C LEU A 6 10.75 9.43 -4.61
N THR A 7 9.62 10.09 -4.92
CA THR A 7 8.33 9.44 -5.15
C THR A 7 7.71 9.85 -6.49
N PRO A 8 7.00 8.95 -7.20
CA PRO A 8 6.33 9.26 -8.46
C PRO A 8 4.90 9.78 -8.26
N HIS A 9 4.55 10.19 -7.04
CA HIS A 9 3.23 10.64 -6.67
C HIS A 9 3.27 11.66 -5.54
N VAL A 10 2.28 12.54 -5.49
CA VAL A 10 2.05 13.39 -4.31
C VAL A 10 1.63 12.51 -3.13
N PRO A 11 2.44 12.47 -2.03
CA PRO A 11 2.04 11.78 -0.82
C PRO A 11 0.73 12.38 -0.27
N SER A 12 -0.25 11.54 0.03
CA SER A 12 -1.60 11.97 0.41
C SER A 12 -2.31 10.85 1.19
N PRO A 13 -3.48 11.08 1.79
CA PRO A 13 -4.25 10.01 2.44
C PRO A 13 -4.61 8.83 1.52
N LEU A 14 -4.69 9.06 0.19
CA LEU A 14 -4.86 7.98 -0.81
C LEU A 14 -3.55 7.27 -1.14
N ARG A 15 -2.42 7.89 -0.83
CA ARG A 15 -1.05 7.37 -1.01
C ARG A 15 -0.33 7.50 0.32
N ASP A 16 -0.83 6.72 1.27
CA ASP A 16 -0.53 6.92 2.68
C ASP A 16 0.88 6.45 3.04
N ARG A 17 1.42 5.42 2.39
CA ARG A 17 2.75 4.88 2.70
C ARG A 17 3.85 5.95 2.68
N PRO A 18 4.12 6.68 1.59
CA PRO A 18 5.14 7.72 1.60
C PRO A 18 4.79 8.87 2.56
N ARG A 19 3.51 9.21 2.71
CA ARG A 19 3.05 10.24 3.65
C ARG A 19 3.40 9.89 5.09
N GLN A 20 3.12 8.66 5.51
CA GLN A 20 3.43 8.19 6.86
C GLN A 20 4.95 8.01 7.07
N PHE A 21 5.67 7.54 6.07
CA PHE A 21 7.14 7.48 6.15
C PHE A 21 7.73 8.87 6.42
N LEU A 22 7.32 9.89 5.67
CA LEU A 22 7.80 11.26 5.86
C LEU A 22 7.47 11.79 7.27
N ARG A 23 6.23 11.59 7.73
CA ARG A 23 5.79 11.99 9.07
C ARG A 23 6.64 11.34 10.17
N HIS A 24 6.79 10.04 10.11
CA HIS A 24 7.48 9.29 11.17
C HIS A 24 9.00 9.42 11.12
N LEU A 25 9.61 9.50 9.93
CA LEU A 25 11.04 9.79 9.79
C LEU A 25 11.38 11.18 10.37
N ALA A 26 10.57 12.20 10.08
CA ALA A 26 10.74 13.53 10.68
C ALA A 26 10.60 13.52 12.20
N ALA A 27 9.59 12.81 12.74
CA ALA A 27 9.38 12.66 14.17
C ALA A 27 10.55 11.96 14.88
N ARG A 28 11.33 11.14 14.15
CA ARG A 28 12.53 10.45 14.63
C ARG A 28 13.83 11.25 14.37
N GLY A 29 13.72 12.50 13.93
CA GLY A 29 14.84 13.42 13.75
C GLY A 29 15.60 13.27 12.44
N HIS A 30 15.07 12.54 11.44
CA HIS A 30 15.66 12.51 10.12
C HIS A 30 15.34 13.80 9.34
N GLN A 31 16.30 14.27 8.55
CA GLN A 31 16.12 15.41 7.65
C GLN A 31 15.80 14.90 6.26
N VAL A 32 14.54 14.98 5.85
CA VAL A 32 14.09 14.48 4.55
C VAL A 32 14.01 15.61 3.53
N THR A 33 14.69 15.45 2.39
CA THR A 33 14.44 16.24 1.18
C THR A 33 13.56 15.40 0.25
N LEU A 34 12.34 15.86 0.05
CA LEU A 34 11.34 15.17 -0.77
C LEU A 34 11.39 15.65 -2.21
N VAL A 35 11.54 14.73 -3.16
CA VAL A 35 11.37 15.00 -4.59
C VAL A 35 10.14 14.27 -5.10
N VAL A 36 9.17 15.02 -5.64
CA VAL A 36 7.90 14.49 -6.14
C VAL A 36 7.84 14.64 -7.65
N LEU A 37 7.71 13.53 -8.36
CA LEU A 37 7.41 13.56 -9.79
C LEU A 37 5.90 13.60 -9.97
N THR A 38 5.36 14.78 -10.32
CA THR A 38 3.91 14.95 -10.45
C THR A 38 3.43 14.66 -11.86
N ARG A 39 2.33 13.91 -11.98
CA ARG A 39 1.63 13.72 -13.26
C ARG A 39 0.86 14.97 -13.64
N PRO A 40 0.61 15.18 -14.95
CA PRO A 40 -0.26 16.26 -15.39
C PRO A 40 -1.67 16.11 -14.76
N GLY A 41 -2.19 17.21 -14.19
CA GLY A 41 -3.48 17.23 -13.52
C GLY A 41 -3.52 16.62 -12.10
N GLU A 42 -2.39 16.15 -11.57
CA GLU A 42 -2.33 15.61 -10.21
C GLU A 42 -2.52 16.74 -9.17
N ARG A 43 -3.44 16.52 -8.24
CA ARG A 43 -3.71 17.49 -7.16
C ARG A 43 -2.51 17.59 -6.22
N ARG A 44 -2.18 18.83 -5.83
CA ARG A 44 -1.02 19.15 -5.00
C ARG A 44 -1.39 19.64 -3.61
N ASP A 45 -2.66 19.63 -3.27
CA ASP A 45 -3.19 20.19 -2.00
C ASP A 45 -2.51 19.56 -0.77
N ALA A 46 -2.20 18.26 -0.85
CA ALA A 46 -1.53 17.54 0.24
C ALA A 46 -0.05 17.93 0.45
N LEU A 47 0.59 18.63 -0.50
CA LEU A 47 2.00 19.02 -0.35
C LEU A 47 2.22 20.01 0.81
N SER A 48 1.25 20.87 1.11
CA SER A 48 1.33 21.80 2.25
C SER A 48 1.40 21.09 3.60
N GLU A 49 0.72 19.94 3.73
CA GLU A 49 0.82 19.10 4.91
C GLU A 49 2.19 18.41 4.99
N VAL A 50 2.59 17.79 3.90
CA VAL A 50 3.83 17.01 3.82
C VAL A 50 5.07 17.87 3.98
N ALA A 51 5.04 19.12 3.49
CA ALA A 51 6.14 20.08 3.62
C ALA A 51 6.51 20.38 5.10
N ARG A 52 5.58 20.19 6.03
CA ARG A 52 5.85 20.39 7.47
C ARG A 52 6.80 19.33 8.05
N TRP A 53 6.92 18.20 7.40
CA TRP A 53 7.77 17.08 7.81
C TRP A 53 9.07 16.99 7.01
N CYS A 54 9.20 17.78 5.97
CA CYS A 54 10.37 17.77 5.10
C CYS A 54 11.23 19.01 5.35
N ARG A 55 12.54 18.84 5.22
CA ARG A 55 13.47 19.96 5.17
C ARG A 55 13.26 20.78 3.92
N ASP A 56 13.13 20.10 2.76
CA ASP A 56 12.90 20.70 1.46
C ASP A 56 11.93 19.85 0.65
N VAL A 57 11.10 20.48 -0.19
CA VAL A 57 10.20 19.81 -1.13
C VAL A 57 10.44 20.32 -2.53
N VAL A 58 10.85 19.44 -3.42
CA VAL A 58 11.10 19.72 -4.83
C VAL A 58 10.05 19.03 -5.68
N VAL A 59 9.23 19.80 -6.38
CA VAL A 59 8.18 19.27 -7.26
C VAL A 59 8.64 19.35 -8.71
N VAL A 60 8.71 18.21 -9.36
CA VAL A 60 9.12 18.08 -10.76
C VAL A 60 7.92 17.62 -11.60
N PRO A 61 7.34 18.49 -12.42
CA PRO A 61 6.21 18.10 -13.27
C PRO A 61 6.69 17.23 -14.44
N VAL A 62 5.95 16.15 -14.68
CA VAL A 62 6.09 15.32 -15.88
C VAL A 62 5.14 15.86 -16.94
N SER A 63 5.66 16.34 -18.08
CA SER A 63 4.83 16.87 -19.16
C SER A 63 4.15 15.74 -19.95
N TRP A 64 2.93 15.98 -20.46
CA TRP A 64 2.21 15.03 -21.33
C TRP A 64 3.01 14.67 -22.59
N LEU A 65 3.61 15.66 -23.23
CA LEU A 65 4.42 15.44 -24.43
C LEU A 65 5.67 14.61 -24.14
N GLY A 66 6.34 14.91 -23.00
CA GLY A 66 7.49 14.12 -22.54
C GLY A 66 7.11 12.68 -22.24
N ALA A 67 6.01 12.47 -21.53
CA ALA A 67 5.48 11.14 -21.20
C ALA A 67 5.09 10.34 -22.46
N ALA A 68 4.35 10.95 -23.38
CA ALA A 68 3.96 10.31 -24.64
C ALA A 68 5.17 9.92 -25.49
N ARG A 69 6.15 10.86 -25.64
CA ARG A 69 7.41 10.58 -26.34
C ARG A 69 8.20 9.46 -25.66
N GLY A 70 8.29 9.47 -24.33
CA GLY A 70 8.97 8.43 -23.56
C GLY A 70 8.34 7.06 -23.79
N CYS A 71 7.00 6.97 -23.71
CA CYS A 71 6.26 5.73 -23.99
C CYS A 71 6.47 5.25 -25.42
N LEU A 72 6.37 6.13 -26.42
CA LEU A 72 6.57 5.78 -27.82
C LEU A 72 7.99 5.23 -28.09
N LEU A 73 9.01 5.91 -27.58
CA LEU A 73 10.42 5.50 -27.71
C LEU A 73 10.71 4.18 -26.95
N SER A 74 9.93 3.85 -25.94
CA SER A 74 10.10 2.61 -25.16
C SER A 74 9.48 1.38 -25.85
N LEU A 75 8.63 1.54 -26.86
CA LEU A 75 7.92 0.42 -27.50
C LEU A 75 8.87 -0.67 -28.04
N PRO A 76 9.95 -0.37 -28.79
CA PRO A 76 10.87 -1.38 -29.28
C PRO A 76 11.85 -1.88 -28.20
N GLY A 77 11.97 -1.18 -27.07
CA GLY A 77 12.97 -1.46 -26.03
C GLY A 77 12.45 -2.31 -24.88
N SER A 78 13.31 -2.52 -23.88
CA SER A 78 12.98 -3.25 -22.65
C SER A 78 12.47 -2.37 -21.52
N LEU A 79 12.27 -1.06 -21.73
CA LEU A 79 11.75 -0.16 -20.71
C LEU A 79 10.22 -0.32 -20.60
N PRO A 80 9.65 -0.65 -19.42
CA PRO A 80 8.21 -0.73 -19.21
C PRO A 80 7.51 0.61 -19.44
N LEU A 81 6.28 0.60 -19.96
CA LEU A 81 5.54 1.83 -20.28
C LEU A 81 5.33 2.71 -19.04
N ASN A 82 5.05 2.11 -17.89
CA ASN A 82 4.85 2.84 -16.64
C ASN A 82 6.12 3.55 -16.15
N VAL A 83 7.31 3.04 -16.47
CA VAL A 83 8.61 3.67 -16.15
C VAL A 83 8.91 4.76 -17.19
N ALA A 84 8.71 4.45 -18.47
CA ALA A 84 8.91 5.38 -19.58
C ALA A 84 8.07 6.66 -19.45
N PHE A 85 6.84 6.53 -18.94
CA PHE A 85 5.96 7.68 -18.66
C PHE A 85 6.60 8.71 -17.72
N PHE A 86 7.38 8.26 -16.75
CA PHE A 86 8.08 9.10 -15.78
C PHE A 86 9.51 9.47 -16.19
N ALA A 87 9.95 9.17 -17.41
CA ALA A 87 11.24 9.55 -17.94
C ALA A 87 11.24 11.06 -18.30
N SER A 88 11.69 11.90 -17.37
CA SER A 88 11.70 13.35 -17.51
C SER A 88 13.13 13.90 -17.60
N VAL A 89 13.39 14.74 -18.60
CA VAL A 89 14.67 15.46 -18.74
C VAL A 89 14.85 16.45 -17.60
N GLU A 90 13.76 17.10 -17.16
CA GLU A 90 13.79 18.03 -16.05
C GLU A 90 14.13 17.31 -14.73
N ALA A 91 13.50 16.14 -14.48
CA ALA A 91 13.85 15.32 -13.33
C ALA A 91 15.33 14.95 -13.32
N ARG A 92 15.89 14.54 -14.46
CA ARG A 92 17.33 14.24 -14.58
C ARG A 92 18.19 15.43 -14.20
N ARG A 93 17.86 16.64 -14.69
CA ARG A 93 18.61 17.89 -14.37
C ARG A 93 18.54 18.22 -12.88
N VAL A 94 17.36 18.16 -12.30
CA VAL A 94 17.15 18.42 -10.86
C VAL A 94 17.91 17.41 -10.01
N LEU A 95 17.78 16.11 -10.30
CA LEU A 95 18.41 15.07 -9.54
C LEU A 95 19.94 15.04 -9.70
N ALA A 96 20.46 15.37 -10.88
CA ALA A 96 21.90 15.54 -11.09
C ALA A 96 22.51 16.66 -10.21
N ARG A 97 21.76 17.76 -10.01
CA ARG A 97 22.19 18.84 -9.10
C ARG A 97 22.13 18.40 -7.64
N LEU A 98 21.10 17.64 -7.26
CA LEU A 98 20.94 17.11 -5.90
C LEU A 98 21.96 16.00 -5.58
N GLY A 99 22.40 15.25 -6.59
CA GLY A 99 23.43 14.20 -6.42
C GLY A 99 24.77 14.71 -5.89
N GLY A 100 25.09 15.99 -6.08
CA GLY A 100 26.26 16.67 -5.47
C GLY A 100 26.03 17.10 -4.01
N SER A 101 24.81 16.98 -3.48
CA SER A 101 24.47 17.36 -2.10
C SER A 101 24.83 16.24 -1.12
N ARG A 102 25.06 16.60 0.16
CA ARG A 102 25.40 15.63 1.19
C ARG A 102 24.13 14.94 1.73
N PHE A 103 23.77 13.83 1.14
CA PHE A 103 22.77 12.89 1.69
C PHE A 103 23.49 11.67 2.27
N ASP A 104 22.86 11.05 3.26
CA ASP A 104 23.34 9.82 3.87
C ASP A 104 22.75 8.59 3.15
N LEU A 105 21.55 8.76 2.52
CA LEU A 105 20.85 7.71 1.78
C LEU A 105 19.85 8.31 0.77
N VAL A 106 19.62 7.58 -0.33
CA VAL A 106 18.56 7.85 -1.31
C VAL A 106 17.50 6.76 -1.23
N HIS A 107 16.26 7.14 -0.92
CA HIS A 107 15.08 6.30 -0.95
C HIS A 107 14.32 6.48 -2.26
N LEU A 108 14.18 5.41 -3.03
CA LEU A 108 13.54 5.40 -4.35
C LEU A 108 12.23 4.61 -4.26
N GLU A 109 11.11 5.31 -4.18
CA GLU A 109 9.80 4.68 -4.09
C GLU A 109 9.27 4.29 -5.46
N HIS A 110 8.86 3.03 -5.60
CA HIS A 110 8.27 2.44 -6.79
C HIS A 110 9.22 2.32 -7.99
N LEU A 111 9.01 1.30 -8.83
CA LEU A 111 9.84 1.01 -10.02
C LEU A 111 10.03 2.21 -10.97
N ARG A 112 9.09 3.16 -10.96
CA ARG A 112 9.12 4.37 -11.79
C ARG A 112 10.27 5.31 -11.45
N THR A 113 10.69 5.36 -10.19
CA THR A 113 11.80 6.22 -9.74
C THR A 113 13.15 5.52 -9.83
N ALA A 114 13.17 4.18 -9.90
CA ALA A 114 14.41 3.40 -9.96
C ALA A 114 15.32 3.79 -11.14
N GLN A 115 14.76 4.31 -12.25
CA GLN A 115 15.53 4.82 -13.39
C GLN A 115 16.48 5.97 -13.04
N TYR A 116 16.28 6.61 -11.90
CA TYR A 116 17.10 7.73 -11.44
C TYR A 116 18.22 7.32 -10.47
N ALA A 117 18.29 6.06 -10.06
CA ALA A 117 19.35 5.55 -9.18
C ALA A 117 20.78 5.85 -9.68
N PRO A 118 21.11 5.78 -10.99
CA PRO A 118 22.46 6.09 -11.47
C PRO A 118 22.92 7.53 -11.24
N PHE A 119 22.01 8.48 -10.95
CA PHE A 119 22.42 9.86 -10.62
C PHE A 119 23.02 9.99 -9.20
N PHE A 120 22.94 8.94 -8.40
CA PHE A 120 23.36 8.90 -7.01
C PHE A 120 24.48 7.87 -6.81
N ASP A 121 25.35 7.72 -7.80
CA ASP A 121 26.50 6.85 -7.67
C ASP A 121 27.43 7.34 -6.55
N GLY A 122 27.81 6.44 -5.66
CA GLY A 122 28.54 6.80 -4.43
C GLY A 122 27.66 6.95 -3.19
N LEU A 123 26.34 7.14 -3.31
CA LEU A 123 25.40 7.16 -2.18
C LEU A 123 24.71 5.82 -2.00
N PRO A 124 24.39 5.41 -0.75
CA PRO A 124 23.51 4.27 -0.49
C PRO A 124 22.12 4.47 -1.11
N ARG A 125 21.59 3.43 -1.77
CA ARG A 125 20.30 3.49 -2.48
C ARG A 125 19.39 2.38 -2.02
N LEU A 126 18.27 2.76 -1.40
CA LEU A 126 17.22 1.83 -1.04
C LEU A 126 16.07 1.94 -2.05
N TYR A 127 15.63 0.80 -2.56
CA TYR A 127 14.46 0.68 -3.40
C TYR A 127 13.24 0.25 -2.58
N ASP A 128 12.23 1.12 -2.46
CA ASP A 128 10.90 0.74 -1.96
C ASP A 128 10.03 0.31 -3.14
N SER A 129 9.95 -0.98 -3.35
CA SER A 129 9.16 -1.55 -4.45
C SER A 129 7.66 -1.24 -4.31
N VAL A 130 7.18 -1.11 -3.06
CA VAL A 130 5.76 -1.14 -2.71
C VAL A 130 5.19 -2.52 -3.10
N ASP A 131 4.96 -2.76 -4.40
CA ASP A 131 4.58 -4.04 -4.98
C ASP A 131 5.65 -4.50 -5.97
N CYS A 132 5.96 -5.80 -6.01
CA CYS A 132 6.81 -6.36 -7.04
C CYS A 132 6.06 -6.37 -8.39
N MET A 133 6.46 -5.48 -9.28
CA MET A 133 5.77 -5.29 -10.57
C MET A 133 5.84 -6.54 -11.46
N THR A 134 6.92 -7.31 -11.38
CA THR A 134 7.04 -8.61 -12.07
C THR A 134 6.01 -9.61 -11.56
N LEU A 135 5.80 -9.68 -10.24
CA LEU A 135 4.78 -10.55 -9.65
C LEU A 135 3.37 -10.08 -10.03
N LEU A 136 3.12 -8.77 -10.02
CA LEU A 136 1.84 -8.18 -10.42
C LEU A 136 1.48 -8.54 -11.87
N TRP A 137 2.40 -8.34 -12.82
CA TRP A 137 2.19 -8.70 -14.22
C TRP A 137 2.08 -10.22 -14.43
N SER A 138 2.79 -11.05 -13.64
CA SER A 138 2.63 -12.50 -13.67
C SER A 138 1.21 -12.92 -13.27
N ARG A 139 0.64 -12.31 -12.24
CA ARG A 139 -0.75 -12.53 -11.83
C ARG A 139 -1.74 -12.04 -12.89
N ALA A 140 -1.49 -10.86 -13.46
CA ALA A 140 -2.31 -10.31 -14.55
C ALA A 140 -2.31 -11.23 -15.77
N LEU A 141 -1.18 -11.80 -16.16
CA LEU A 141 -1.06 -12.74 -17.26
C LEU A 141 -1.90 -14.01 -17.03
N ARG A 142 -1.89 -14.55 -15.81
CA ARG A 142 -2.71 -15.74 -15.45
C ARG A 142 -4.21 -15.45 -15.50
N ALA A 143 -4.62 -14.24 -15.13
CA ALA A 143 -6.02 -13.82 -15.11
C ALA A 143 -6.54 -13.38 -16.51
N SER A 144 -5.64 -13.04 -17.43
CA SER A 144 -5.99 -12.45 -18.73
C SER A 144 -6.33 -13.49 -19.79
N ARG A 145 -7.27 -13.13 -20.69
CA ARG A 145 -7.66 -13.92 -21.86
C ARG A 145 -7.57 -13.08 -23.14
N GLY A 146 -7.49 -13.73 -24.30
CA GLY A 146 -7.49 -13.07 -25.60
C GLY A 146 -6.36 -12.05 -25.76
N ARG A 147 -6.65 -10.90 -26.38
CA ARG A 147 -5.67 -9.82 -26.65
C ARG A 147 -4.99 -9.26 -25.39
N GLY A 148 -5.71 -9.23 -24.26
CA GLY A 148 -5.15 -8.78 -22.99
C GLY A 148 -4.00 -9.64 -22.49
N ARG A 149 -3.99 -10.93 -22.83
CA ARG A 149 -2.90 -11.86 -22.48
C ARG A 149 -1.59 -11.51 -23.19
N PHE A 150 -1.64 -11.09 -24.45
CA PHE A 150 -0.44 -10.66 -25.19
C PHE A 150 0.17 -9.40 -24.59
N LEU A 151 -0.67 -8.41 -24.25
CA LEU A 151 -0.21 -7.19 -23.59
C LEU A 151 0.41 -7.49 -22.21
N ALA A 152 -0.24 -8.34 -21.41
CA ALA A 152 0.28 -8.74 -20.10
C ALA A 152 1.61 -9.51 -20.22
N ALA A 153 1.75 -10.40 -21.20
CA ALA A 153 2.99 -11.12 -21.44
C ALA A 153 4.13 -10.20 -21.87
N TRP A 154 3.84 -9.24 -22.75
CA TRP A 154 4.81 -8.26 -23.24
C TRP A 154 5.27 -7.31 -22.12
N GLU A 155 4.34 -6.76 -21.33
CA GLU A 155 4.69 -5.93 -20.17
C GLU A 155 5.42 -6.74 -19.08
N LEU A 156 5.05 -8.00 -18.84
CA LEU A 156 5.78 -8.89 -17.94
C LEU A 156 7.23 -9.07 -18.37
N TRP A 157 7.47 -9.36 -19.66
CA TRP A 157 8.82 -9.54 -20.17
C TRP A 157 9.66 -8.28 -19.99
N LYS A 158 9.13 -7.10 -20.35
CA LYS A 158 9.80 -5.81 -20.14
C LYS A 158 10.08 -5.53 -18.66
N THR A 159 9.04 -5.69 -17.84
CA THR A 159 9.11 -5.39 -16.40
C THR A 159 10.13 -6.28 -15.71
N ARG A 160 10.12 -7.59 -15.99
CA ARG A 160 11.08 -8.52 -15.37
C ARG A 160 12.52 -8.16 -15.70
N ARG A 161 12.82 -7.86 -16.96
CA ARG A 161 14.18 -7.46 -17.38
C ARG A 161 14.60 -6.13 -16.74
N TYR A 162 13.69 -5.18 -16.73
CA TYR A 162 13.97 -3.86 -16.18
C TYR A 162 14.10 -3.89 -14.66
N GLU A 163 13.18 -4.55 -13.95
CA GLU A 163 13.18 -4.63 -12.48
C GLU A 163 14.44 -5.35 -11.98
N SER A 164 14.83 -6.47 -12.61
CA SER A 164 16.10 -7.15 -12.29
C SER A 164 17.32 -6.23 -12.50
N ARG A 165 17.35 -5.47 -13.61
CA ARG A 165 18.42 -4.49 -13.85
C ARG A 165 18.38 -3.32 -12.84
N ALA A 166 17.20 -2.82 -12.51
CA ALA A 166 17.05 -1.74 -11.54
C ALA A 166 17.55 -2.15 -10.15
N LEU A 167 17.26 -3.39 -9.74
CA LEU A 167 17.76 -3.95 -8.48
C LEU A 167 19.29 -4.04 -8.42
N SER A 168 19.99 -4.23 -9.54
CA SER A 168 21.45 -4.23 -9.57
C SER A 168 22.08 -2.86 -9.27
N TRP A 169 21.31 -1.78 -9.32
CA TRP A 169 21.78 -0.44 -8.96
C TRP A 169 21.57 -0.11 -7.48
N MET A 170 20.88 -0.99 -6.72
CA MET A 170 20.48 -0.73 -5.35
C MET A 170 21.41 -1.42 -4.36
N ASP A 171 21.45 -0.87 -3.16
CA ASP A 171 22.21 -1.43 -2.03
C ASP A 171 21.29 -2.19 -1.06
N GLY A 172 19.95 -1.98 -1.15
CA GLY A 172 18.91 -2.71 -0.45
C GLY A 172 17.55 -2.50 -1.09
N ALA A 173 16.59 -3.34 -0.77
CA ALA A 173 15.20 -3.17 -1.20
C ALA A 173 14.20 -3.54 -0.09
N VAL A 174 13.03 -2.90 -0.13
CA VAL A 174 11.87 -3.24 0.70
C VAL A 174 10.62 -3.44 -0.15
N ALA A 175 9.73 -4.30 0.31
CA ALA A 175 8.42 -4.55 -0.31
C ALA A 175 7.33 -4.66 0.78
N THR A 176 6.06 -4.50 0.41
CA THR A 176 4.98 -4.49 1.40
C THR A 176 4.62 -5.86 1.93
N THR A 177 4.89 -6.92 1.20
CA THR A 177 4.59 -8.30 1.62
C THR A 177 5.78 -9.22 1.46
N GLU A 178 5.79 -10.33 2.21
CA GLU A 178 6.82 -11.37 2.06
C GLU A 178 6.78 -12.02 0.67
N ALA A 179 5.59 -12.15 0.06
CA ALA A 179 5.46 -12.67 -1.30
C ALA A 179 6.15 -11.76 -2.34
N ASP A 180 6.02 -10.44 -2.20
CA ASP A 180 6.72 -9.48 -3.05
C ASP A 180 8.22 -9.47 -2.78
N ALA A 181 8.63 -9.52 -1.50
CA ALA A 181 10.04 -9.60 -1.13
C ALA A 181 10.70 -10.88 -1.67
N ALA A 182 10.05 -12.03 -1.57
CA ALA A 182 10.53 -13.29 -2.14
C ALA A 182 10.66 -13.22 -3.67
N ALA A 183 9.69 -12.57 -4.35
CA ALA A 183 9.77 -12.37 -5.80
C ALA A 183 10.96 -11.48 -6.19
N LEU A 184 11.24 -10.40 -5.44
CA LEU A 184 12.40 -9.53 -5.67
C LEU A 184 13.72 -10.26 -5.40
N ARG A 185 13.82 -11.09 -4.34
CA ARG A 185 14.99 -11.95 -4.08
C ARG A 185 15.24 -12.91 -5.24
N GLY A 186 14.16 -13.44 -5.86
CA GLY A 186 14.28 -14.27 -7.07
C GLY A 186 14.82 -13.53 -8.30
N LEU A 187 14.67 -12.18 -8.35
CA LEU A 187 15.22 -11.34 -9.42
C LEU A 187 16.65 -10.86 -9.13
N ALA A 188 17.02 -10.73 -7.86
CA ALA A 188 18.32 -10.25 -7.40
C ALA A 188 18.78 -10.99 -6.12
N PRO A 189 19.27 -12.23 -6.22
CA PRO A 189 19.53 -13.10 -5.05
C PRO A 189 20.58 -12.55 -4.07
N VAL A 190 21.47 -11.67 -4.53
CA VAL A 190 22.53 -11.08 -3.69
C VAL A 190 22.12 -9.76 -3.03
N LEU A 191 20.97 -9.20 -3.39
CA LEU A 191 20.50 -7.97 -2.81
C LEU A 191 19.73 -8.25 -1.51
N PRO A 192 20.01 -7.55 -0.39
CA PRO A 192 19.16 -7.61 0.79
C PRO A 192 17.75 -7.08 0.48
N VAL A 193 16.75 -7.93 0.70
CA VAL A 193 15.34 -7.55 0.48
C VAL A 193 14.53 -7.90 1.72
N ARG A 194 13.89 -6.91 2.32
CA ARG A 194 13.05 -7.07 3.52
C ARG A 194 11.57 -6.81 3.22
N ALA A 195 10.70 -7.54 3.88
CA ALA A 195 9.28 -7.19 3.93
C ALA A 195 9.07 -6.09 4.97
N VAL A 196 8.63 -4.92 4.52
CA VAL A 196 8.24 -3.78 5.35
C VAL A 196 6.80 -3.44 5.02
N SER A 197 5.86 -4.05 5.73
CA SER A 197 4.42 -3.93 5.48
C SER A 197 3.93 -2.50 5.68
N ASN A 198 2.76 -2.19 5.10
CA ASN A 198 2.08 -0.96 5.44
C ASN A 198 1.65 -1.00 6.91
N GLY A 199 1.75 0.14 7.57
CA GLY A 199 1.23 0.33 8.91
C GLY A 199 -0.21 0.84 8.91
N VAL A 200 -0.76 0.98 10.09
CA VAL A 200 -2.00 1.70 10.36
C VAL A 200 -1.74 2.82 11.37
N ASP A 201 -2.41 3.94 11.21
CA ASP A 201 -2.37 5.04 12.19
C ASP A 201 -3.24 4.66 13.40
N SER A 202 -2.64 3.94 14.36
CA SER A 202 -3.32 3.47 15.56
C SER A 202 -3.69 4.59 16.54
N ASP A 203 -3.16 5.80 16.34
CA ASP A 203 -3.53 6.99 17.09
C ASP A 203 -4.79 7.64 16.49
N TYR A 204 -4.94 7.59 15.17
CA TYR A 204 -6.17 8.01 14.49
C TYR A 204 -7.29 6.98 14.65
N PHE A 205 -7.00 5.70 14.40
CA PHE A 205 -7.91 4.58 14.59
C PHE A 205 -7.79 4.01 16.01
N TRP A 206 -8.25 4.77 16.99
CA TRP A 206 -8.30 4.29 18.38
C TRP A 206 -9.72 3.82 18.74
N PRO A 207 -9.89 2.91 19.71
CA PRO A 207 -11.19 2.52 20.18
C PRO A 207 -11.91 3.72 20.81
N GLY A 208 -12.89 4.25 20.09
CA GLY A 208 -13.78 5.27 20.62
C GLY A 208 -14.80 4.70 21.61
N PRO A 209 -15.74 5.54 22.10
CA PRO A 209 -16.87 5.04 22.87
C PRO A 209 -17.64 3.99 22.04
N ASP A 210 -18.01 2.88 22.69
CA ASP A 210 -18.87 1.86 22.07
C ASP A 210 -20.29 2.42 21.96
N LEU A 211 -20.64 2.87 20.78
CA LEU A 211 -21.96 3.36 20.40
C LEU A 211 -22.72 2.36 19.52
N SER A 212 -22.25 1.10 19.51
CA SER A 212 -22.84 0.05 18.69
C SER A 212 -24.27 -0.28 19.11
N ASP A 213 -25.15 -0.48 18.12
CA ASP A 213 -26.55 -0.86 18.32
C ASP A 213 -26.74 -2.38 18.43
N GLY A 214 -25.67 -3.16 18.35
CA GLY A 214 -25.71 -4.62 18.34
C GLY A 214 -26.09 -5.26 17.00
N HIS A 215 -26.30 -4.46 15.93
CA HIS A 215 -26.86 -4.94 14.67
C HIS A 215 -26.17 -4.38 13.42
N THR A 216 -25.30 -3.37 13.54
CA THR A 216 -24.72 -2.69 12.38
C THR A 216 -23.39 -3.32 11.98
N LEU A 217 -23.30 -3.74 10.71
CA LEU A 217 -22.06 -4.12 10.04
C LEU A 217 -21.49 -2.91 9.31
N VAL A 218 -20.15 -2.76 9.27
CA VAL A 218 -19.47 -1.70 8.52
C VAL A 218 -18.48 -2.26 7.52
N PHE A 219 -18.48 -1.68 6.31
CA PHE A 219 -17.45 -1.87 5.30
C PHE A 219 -16.81 -0.51 4.98
N LEU A 220 -15.47 -0.47 4.88
CA LEU A 220 -14.73 0.69 4.39
C LEU A 220 -14.08 0.38 3.03
N GLY A 221 -14.12 1.34 2.11
CA GLY A 221 -13.35 1.24 0.87
C GLY A 221 -13.70 2.29 -0.16
N ASN A 222 -12.67 2.80 -0.88
CA ASN A 222 -12.90 3.67 -2.03
C ASN A 222 -13.55 2.87 -3.16
N MET A 223 -14.73 3.32 -3.64
CA MET A 223 -15.51 2.63 -4.66
C MET A 223 -15.05 2.95 -6.10
N SER A 224 -14.06 3.81 -6.30
CA SER A 224 -13.36 3.90 -7.58
C SER A 224 -12.49 2.67 -7.87
N TYR A 225 -12.20 1.86 -6.85
CA TYR A 225 -11.44 0.62 -6.99
C TYR A 225 -12.39 -0.58 -7.21
N HIS A 226 -12.30 -1.18 -8.39
CA HIS A 226 -13.22 -2.24 -8.84
C HIS A 226 -13.31 -3.45 -7.89
N ALA A 227 -12.23 -3.80 -7.17
CA ALA A 227 -12.27 -4.90 -6.21
C ALA A 227 -13.16 -4.59 -5.00
N ASN A 228 -13.23 -3.33 -4.54
CA ASN A 228 -14.16 -2.92 -3.49
C ASN A 228 -15.60 -2.99 -3.98
N VAL A 229 -15.86 -2.51 -5.21
CA VAL A 229 -17.20 -2.59 -5.83
C VAL A 229 -17.67 -4.04 -5.93
N ALA A 230 -16.83 -4.93 -6.49
CA ALA A 230 -17.16 -6.35 -6.60
C ALA A 230 -17.44 -6.98 -5.22
N SER A 231 -16.63 -6.64 -4.21
CA SER A 231 -16.76 -7.14 -2.84
C SER A 231 -18.09 -6.74 -2.20
N VAL A 232 -18.45 -5.46 -2.25
CA VAL A 232 -19.71 -5.01 -1.62
C VAL A 232 -20.95 -5.48 -2.37
N LEU A 233 -20.89 -5.60 -3.70
CA LEU A 233 -21.98 -6.15 -4.51
C LEU A 233 -22.20 -7.63 -4.21
N HIS A 234 -21.14 -8.42 -4.11
CA HIS A 234 -21.21 -9.82 -3.72
C HIS A 234 -21.78 -9.95 -2.29
N PHE A 235 -21.23 -9.20 -1.35
CA PHE A 235 -21.63 -9.25 0.05
C PHE A 235 -23.10 -8.84 0.22
N GLY A 236 -23.52 -7.72 -0.38
CA GLY A 236 -24.89 -7.24 -0.29
C GLY A 236 -25.92 -8.16 -0.95
N ARG A 237 -25.56 -8.86 -2.05
CA ARG A 237 -26.48 -9.69 -2.82
C ARG A 237 -26.48 -11.16 -2.41
N GLN A 238 -25.36 -11.70 -1.93
CA GLN A 238 -25.25 -13.13 -1.64
C GLN A 238 -25.17 -13.42 -0.13
N VAL A 239 -24.54 -12.54 0.66
CA VAL A 239 -24.35 -12.76 2.09
C VAL A 239 -25.49 -12.18 2.91
N MET A 240 -25.84 -10.89 2.67
CA MET A 240 -26.82 -10.19 3.49
C MET A 240 -28.20 -10.86 3.52
N PRO A 241 -28.75 -11.43 2.42
CA PRO A 241 -30.03 -12.17 2.49
C PRO A 241 -30.01 -13.36 3.46
N LEU A 242 -28.87 -14.08 3.56
CA LEU A 242 -28.71 -15.18 4.51
C LEU A 242 -28.65 -14.68 5.96
N VAL A 243 -27.93 -13.56 6.17
CA VAL A 243 -27.88 -12.89 7.48
C VAL A 243 -29.28 -12.43 7.89
N TRP A 244 -30.03 -11.81 7.01
CA TRP A 244 -31.39 -11.30 7.32
C TRP A 244 -32.40 -12.40 7.61
N GLY A 245 -32.23 -13.60 7.05
CA GLY A 245 -33.07 -14.74 7.37
C GLY A 245 -33.02 -15.13 8.85
N ARG A 246 -31.88 -14.86 9.53
CA ARG A 246 -31.68 -15.16 10.96
C ARG A 246 -31.68 -13.89 11.84
N HIS A 247 -31.23 -12.76 11.29
CA HIS A 247 -31.04 -11.48 11.98
C HIS A 247 -31.69 -10.33 11.19
N PRO A 248 -33.05 -10.24 11.14
CA PRO A 248 -33.75 -9.31 10.26
C PRO A 248 -33.48 -7.83 10.53
N ARG A 249 -33.01 -7.48 11.74
CA ARG A 249 -32.62 -6.10 12.10
C ARG A 249 -31.19 -5.74 11.70
N CYS A 250 -30.39 -6.69 11.19
CA CYS A 250 -28.99 -6.44 10.82
C CYS A 250 -28.92 -5.41 9.70
N ARG A 251 -28.05 -4.43 9.83
CA ARG A 251 -27.83 -3.34 8.88
C ARG A 251 -26.41 -3.43 8.31
N LEU A 252 -26.25 -2.94 7.07
CA LEU A 252 -24.94 -2.82 6.42
C LEU A 252 -24.68 -1.35 6.07
N VAL A 253 -23.61 -0.78 6.59
CA VAL A 253 -23.13 0.56 6.26
C VAL A 253 -21.88 0.45 5.40
N ILE A 254 -21.96 0.94 4.17
CA ILE A 254 -20.89 0.96 3.18
C ILE A 254 -20.32 2.39 3.14
N VAL A 255 -19.13 2.57 3.69
CA VAL A 255 -18.47 3.87 3.81
C VAL A 255 -17.36 3.98 2.77
N GLY A 256 -17.46 4.98 1.86
CA GLY A 256 -16.41 5.22 0.90
C GLY A 256 -16.79 6.11 -0.27
N ALA A 257 -15.77 6.78 -0.82
CA ALA A 257 -15.93 7.72 -1.93
C ALA A 257 -16.35 7.03 -3.24
N ASP A 258 -16.94 7.81 -4.13
CA ASP A 258 -17.20 7.49 -5.53
C ASP A 258 -17.99 6.18 -5.78
N PRO A 259 -19.10 5.92 -5.05
CA PRO A 259 -19.89 4.72 -5.28
C PRO A 259 -20.57 4.78 -6.65
N PRO A 260 -20.34 3.78 -7.53
CA PRO A 260 -21.00 3.71 -8.82
C PRO A 260 -22.50 3.36 -8.65
N PRO A 261 -23.31 3.58 -9.71
CA PRO A 261 -24.77 3.40 -9.63
C PRO A 261 -25.21 2.01 -9.15
N GLU A 262 -24.46 0.95 -9.46
CA GLU A 262 -24.78 -0.42 -9.02
C GLU A 262 -24.58 -0.62 -7.52
N VAL A 263 -23.64 0.06 -6.88
CA VAL A 263 -23.47 0.05 -5.42
C VAL A 263 -24.57 0.87 -4.76
N ARG A 264 -24.90 2.05 -5.31
CA ARG A 264 -26.03 2.87 -4.85
C ARG A 264 -27.37 2.12 -4.89
N ARG A 265 -27.57 1.26 -5.90
CA ARG A 265 -28.81 0.46 -5.99
C ARG A 265 -28.99 -0.53 -4.83
N LEU A 266 -27.95 -0.85 -4.05
CA LEU A 266 -28.11 -1.67 -2.84
C LEU A 266 -28.99 -0.98 -1.80
N GLU A 267 -29.06 0.36 -1.77
CA GLU A 267 -29.93 1.15 -0.88
C GLU A 267 -31.44 0.97 -1.17
N ARG A 268 -31.82 0.22 -2.21
CA ARG A 268 -33.22 -0.22 -2.38
C ARG A 268 -33.71 -1.08 -1.21
N ASP A 269 -32.79 -1.77 -0.52
CA ASP A 269 -33.06 -2.38 0.77
C ASP A 269 -32.76 -1.33 1.86
N PRO A 270 -33.75 -0.95 2.68
CA PRO A 270 -33.59 0.11 3.70
C PRO A 270 -32.60 -0.25 4.82
N ARG A 271 -32.14 -1.50 4.87
CA ARG A 271 -31.12 -1.97 5.82
C ARG A 271 -29.69 -1.74 5.31
N ILE A 272 -29.52 -1.27 4.06
CA ILE A 272 -28.21 -0.91 3.50
C ILE A 272 -28.13 0.61 3.35
N THR A 273 -27.02 1.18 3.83
CA THR A 273 -26.69 2.60 3.65
C THR A 273 -25.34 2.72 2.93
N VAL A 274 -25.28 3.58 1.89
CA VAL A 274 -24.07 3.90 1.14
C VAL A 274 -23.74 5.38 1.32
N THR A 275 -22.75 5.70 2.17
CA THR A 275 -22.49 7.09 2.57
C THR A 275 -21.93 7.98 1.45
N GLY A 276 -21.16 7.39 0.53
CA GLY A 276 -20.27 8.17 -0.33
C GLY A 276 -19.04 8.64 0.46
N TYR A 277 -18.40 9.72 -0.01
CA TYR A 277 -17.26 10.31 0.68
C TYR A 277 -17.68 10.85 2.06
N VAL A 278 -16.88 10.53 3.07
CA VAL A 278 -16.99 11.09 4.41
C VAL A 278 -15.66 11.70 4.82
N LYS A 279 -15.68 12.81 5.54
CA LYS A 279 -14.46 13.47 6.02
C LYS A 279 -13.78 12.68 7.13
N ASP A 280 -14.56 11.99 7.96
CA ASP A 280 -14.11 11.19 9.10
C ASP A 280 -14.89 9.87 9.15
N VAL A 281 -14.19 8.75 9.15
CA VAL A 281 -14.79 7.41 9.19
C VAL A 281 -15.05 6.92 10.62
N ARG A 282 -14.40 7.51 11.62
CA ARG A 282 -14.47 7.07 13.02
C ARG A 282 -15.89 7.04 13.62
N PRO A 283 -16.78 8.01 13.32
CA PRO A 283 -18.16 7.95 13.78
C PRO A 283 -18.94 6.73 13.27
N TYR A 284 -18.56 6.18 12.10
CA TYR A 284 -19.18 4.98 11.55
C TYR A 284 -18.59 3.72 12.21
N LEU A 285 -17.28 3.74 12.51
CA LEU A 285 -16.63 2.64 13.21
C LEU A 285 -17.16 2.51 14.64
N SER A 286 -17.27 3.60 15.39
CA SER A 286 -17.78 3.58 16.77
C SER A 286 -19.24 3.10 16.91
N ARG A 287 -20.05 3.23 15.84
CA ARG A 287 -21.44 2.73 15.79
C ARG A 287 -21.55 1.30 15.26
N ALA A 288 -20.48 0.77 14.69
CA ALA A 288 -20.48 -0.58 14.13
C ALA A 288 -20.41 -1.63 15.22
N THR A 289 -21.15 -2.71 15.03
CA THR A 289 -21.08 -3.91 15.88
C THR A 289 -20.01 -4.86 15.39
N VAL A 290 -19.84 -4.99 14.08
CA VAL A 290 -18.88 -5.86 13.41
C VAL A 290 -18.34 -5.16 12.17
N ALA A 291 -17.04 -5.26 11.92
CA ALA A 291 -16.43 -4.83 10.68
C ALA A 291 -16.26 -6.00 9.70
N VAL A 292 -16.53 -5.76 8.42
CA VAL A 292 -16.47 -6.80 7.38
C VAL A 292 -15.50 -6.44 6.26
N GLY A 293 -14.60 -7.39 5.94
CA GLY A 293 -13.61 -7.28 4.87
C GLY A 293 -13.81 -8.36 3.80
N PRO A 294 -14.93 -8.38 3.01
CA PRO A 294 -15.27 -9.44 2.08
C PRO A 294 -14.52 -9.31 0.73
N VAL A 295 -13.22 -9.18 0.76
CA VAL A 295 -12.39 -8.99 -0.43
C VAL A 295 -12.36 -10.26 -1.26
N LEU A 296 -12.82 -10.20 -2.50
CA LEU A 296 -12.86 -11.35 -3.42
C LEU A 296 -11.51 -11.56 -4.10
N TYR A 297 -10.81 -10.48 -4.42
CA TYR A 297 -9.49 -10.48 -5.04
C TYR A 297 -8.77 -9.17 -4.72
N GLY A 298 -7.44 -9.22 -4.67
CA GLY A 298 -6.58 -8.08 -4.38
C GLY A 298 -5.14 -8.50 -4.21
N ALA A 299 -4.25 -7.54 -4.07
CA ALA A 299 -2.84 -7.74 -3.73
C ALA A 299 -2.51 -7.04 -2.40
N GLY A 300 -1.50 -7.57 -1.70
CA GLY A 300 -0.98 -6.94 -0.49
C GLY A 300 -1.88 -7.03 0.74
N VAL A 301 -1.43 -6.42 1.82
CA VAL A 301 -2.17 -6.31 3.08
C VAL A 301 -3.33 -5.34 2.91
N GLN A 302 -4.53 -5.78 3.28
CA GLN A 302 -5.73 -4.94 3.20
C GLN A 302 -5.78 -3.94 4.35
N THR A 303 -5.41 -2.68 4.10
CA THR A 303 -5.36 -1.60 5.12
C THR A 303 -6.65 -1.46 5.89
N LYS A 304 -7.81 -1.63 5.26
CA LYS A 304 -9.12 -1.59 5.95
C LYS A 304 -9.25 -2.61 7.08
N VAL A 305 -8.65 -3.80 6.95
CA VAL A 305 -8.66 -4.82 8.01
C VAL A 305 -7.82 -4.33 9.19
N LEU A 306 -6.64 -3.75 8.92
CA LEU A 306 -5.80 -3.13 9.95
C LEU A 306 -6.50 -1.94 10.63
N GLU A 307 -7.21 -1.10 9.87
CA GLU A 307 -7.99 0.05 10.38
C GLU A 307 -9.12 -0.41 11.33
N PHE A 308 -9.85 -1.45 10.95
CA PHE A 308 -10.89 -2.03 11.80
C PHE A 308 -10.33 -2.62 13.09
N MET A 309 -9.24 -3.40 12.98
CA MET A 309 -8.56 -3.98 14.14
C MET A 309 -7.98 -2.88 15.04
N ALA A 310 -7.36 -1.85 14.46
CA ALA A 310 -6.85 -0.69 15.20
C ALA A 310 -7.96 0.07 15.95
N ALA A 311 -9.15 0.19 15.35
CA ALA A 311 -10.33 0.75 16.01
C ALA A 311 -10.93 -0.17 17.08
N GLY A 312 -10.37 -1.36 17.33
CA GLY A 312 -10.86 -2.29 18.34
C GLY A 312 -12.16 -3.02 17.97
N LEU A 313 -12.54 -2.98 16.69
CA LEU A 313 -13.72 -3.70 16.22
C LEU A 313 -13.46 -5.19 16.06
N PRO A 314 -14.44 -6.07 16.34
CA PRO A 314 -14.37 -7.46 15.91
C PRO A 314 -14.48 -7.50 14.38
N VAL A 315 -13.55 -8.18 13.73
CA VAL A 315 -13.42 -8.22 12.27
C VAL A 315 -13.77 -9.61 11.75
N ILE A 316 -14.56 -9.67 10.69
CA ILE A 316 -14.66 -10.84 9.82
C ILE A 316 -14.07 -10.46 8.48
N ALA A 317 -13.12 -11.26 7.98
CA ALA A 317 -12.45 -11.00 6.72
C ALA A 317 -12.40 -12.25 5.85
N SER A 318 -12.35 -12.07 4.52
CA SER A 318 -12.10 -13.19 3.62
C SER A 318 -10.66 -13.69 3.74
N PRO A 319 -10.34 -14.95 3.37
CA PRO A 319 -8.97 -15.43 3.30
C PRO A 319 -8.07 -14.52 2.44
N GLN A 320 -8.61 -13.95 1.36
CA GLN A 320 -7.92 -12.98 0.52
C GLN A 320 -7.56 -11.69 1.27
N ALA A 321 -8.46 -11.19 2.10
CA ALA A 321 -8.23 -9.98 2.88
C ALA A 321 -7.16 -10.18 3.98
N CYS A 322 -7.01 -11.41 4.45
CA CYS A 322 -6.00 -11.80 5.44
C CYS A 322 -4.67 -12.21 4.81
N SER A 323 -4.57 -12.32 3.47
CA SER A 323 -3.33 -12.70 2.82
C SER A 323 -2.24 -11.68 3.10
N GLY A 324 -1.18 -12.07 3.78
CA GLY A 324 -0.10 -11.17 4.23
C GLY A 324 -0.27 -10.64 5.66
N LEU A 325 -1.30 -11.09 6.39
CA LEU A 325 -1.41 -10.90 7.84
C LEU A 325 -1.11 -12.24 8.54
N GLU A 326 -0.26 -12.21 9.55
CA GLU A 326 0.00 -13.36 10.43
C GLU A 326 -1.03 -13.42 11.57
N ALA A 327 -2.22 -12.84 11.35
CA ALA A 327 -3.30 -12.82 12.32
C ALA A 327 -4.02 -14.18 12.36
N THR A 328 -4.19 -14.73 13.55
CA THR A 328 -4.83 -16.03 13.78
C THR A 328 -6.35 -15.89 13.81
N THR A 329 -7.04 -16.71 13.00
CA THR A 329 -8.51 -16.77 13.04
C THR A 329 -9.00 -17.35 14.37
N GLY A 330 -10.08 -16.81 14.92
CA GLY A 330 -10.63 -17.17 16.23
C GLY A 330 -9.94 -16.49 17.42
N GLU A 331 -8.77 -15.89 17.20
CA GLU A 331 -8.00 -15.15 18.22
C GLU A 331 -8.02 -13.64 17.94
N HIS A 332 -7.55 -13.20 16.77
CA HIS A 332 -7.42 -11.80 16.39
C HIS A 332 -8.58 -11.29 15.52
N LEU A 333 -9.14 -12.18 14.71
CA LEU A 333 -10.27 -11.92 13.80
C LEU A 333 -11.00 -13.24 13.50
N LEU A 334 -12.08 -13.20 12.72
CA LEU A 334 -12.68 -14.38 12.12
C LEU A 334 -12.45 -14.37 10.59
N THR A 335 -12.35 -15.56 9.99
CA THR A 335 -12.31 -15.71 8.53
C THR A 335 -13.58 -16.37 8.02
N ALA A 336 -14.06 -15.94 6.84
CA ALA A 336 -15.18 -16.54 6.14
C ALA A 336 -14.93 -16.45 4.61
N GLY A 337 -15.13 -17.56 3.89
CA GLY A 337 -14.91 -17.65 2.45
C GLY A 337 -16.20 -17.61 1.64
N ASP A 338 -17.19 -18.40 2.02
CA ASP A 338 -18.47 -18.50 1.31
C ASP A 338 -19.63 -17.81 2.04
N PRO A 339 -20.77 -17.54 1.37
CA PRO A 339 -21.88 -16.82 1.98
C PRO A 339 -22.47 -17.45 3.24
N PRO A 340 -22.61 -18.80 3.37
CA PRO A 340 -23.02 -19.45 4.61
C PRO A 340 -22.04 -19.20 5.77
N GLU A 341 -20.73 -19.37 5.56
CA GLU A 341 -19.71 -19.11 6.59
C GLU A 341 -19.75 -17.65 7.08
N TRP A 342 -19.96 -16.69 6.17
CA TRP A 342 -20.17 -15.29 6.54
C TRP A 342 -21.40 -15.11 7.43
N ALA A 343 -22.53 -15.74 7.07
CA ALA A 343 -23.76 -15.61 7.85
C ALA A 343 -23.61 -16.24 9.25
N ASP A 344 -22.91 -17.36 9.37
CA ASP A 344 -22.63 -18.02 10.64
C ASP A 344 -21.69 -17.19 11.52
N ALA A 345 -20.59 -16.68 10.96
CA ALA A 345 -19.64 -15.83 11.69
C ALA A 345 -20.29 -14.53 12.17
N ILE A 346 -21.07 -13.87 11.32
CA ILE A 346 -21.83 -12.67 11.68
C ILE A 346 -22.83 -13.00 12.80
N GLY A 347 -23.62 -14.06 12.67
CA GLY A 347 -24.59 -14.48 13.67
C GLY A 347 -23.94 -14.74 15.03
N GLY A 348 -22.80 -15.43 15.05
CA GLY A 348 -22.02 -15.69 16.25
C GLY A 348 -21.55 -14.42 16.96
N LEU A 349 -21.08 -13.42 16.18
CA LEU A 349 -20.66 -12.13 16.73
C LEU A 349 -21.86 -11.28 17.20
N LEU A 350 -22.97 -11.27 16.48
CA LEU A 350 -24.16 -10.53 16.91
C LEU A 350 -24.73 -11.11 18.24
N ALA A 351 -24.69 -12.43 18.39
CA ALA A 351 -25.18 -13.10 19.60
C ALA A 351 -24.27 -12.97 20.82
N SER A 352 -22.97 -12.69 20.66
CA SER A 352 -22.01 -12.76 21.76
C SER A 352 -21.20 -11.46 21.97
N PRO A 353 -21.65 -10.53 22.82
CA PRO A 353 -20.89 -9.34 23.20
C PRO A 353 -19.50 -9.67 23.78
N ARG A 354 -19.40 -10.81 24.50
CA ARG A 354 -18.12 -11.26 25.07
C ARG A 354 -17.12 -11.63 23.97
N LEU A 355 -17.56 -12.34 22.93
CA LEU A 355 -16.72 -12.71 21.79
C LEU A 355 -16.26 -11.45 21.02
N ARG A 356 -17.17 -10.49 20.79
CA ARG A 356 -16.83 -9.22 20.16
C ARG A 356 -15.72 -8.48 20.90
N ARG A 357 -15.86 -8.29 22.21
CA ARG A 357 -14.84 -7.62 23.03
C ARG A 357 -13.50 -8.34 23.01
N ARG A 358 -13.51 -9.66 23.11
CA ARG A 358 -12.29 -10.48 23.07
C ARG A 358 -11.54 -10.29 21.74
N LEU A 359 -12.23 -10.47 20.62
CA LEU A 359 -11.63 -10.36 19.29
C LEU A 359 -11.18 -8.92 18.99
N GLY A 360 -11.98 -7.91 19.35
CA GLY A 360 -11.63 -6.51 19.15
C GLY A 360 -10.37 -6.12 19.92
N ALA A 361 -10.26 -6.53 21.19
CA ALA A 361 -9.08 -6.27 22.02
C ALA A 361 -7.81 -6.98 21.48
N ALA A 362 -7.91 -8.28 21.21
CA ALA A 362 -6.79 -9.07 20.68
C ALA A 362 -6.36 -8.59 19.29
N GLY A 363 -7.32 -8.27 18.41
CA GLY A 363 -7.04 -7.72 17.09
C GLY A 363 -6.31 -6.38 17.16
N ARG A 364 -6.73 -5.48 18.04
CA ARG A 364 -6.03 -4.20 18.25
C ARG A 364 -4.62 -4.42 18.79
N GLU A 365 -4.44 -5.25 19.81
CA GLU A 365 -3.12 -5.54 20.37
C GLU A 365 -2.17 -6.05 19.30
N TYR A 366 -2.63 -7.00 18.47
CA TYR A 366 -1.88 -7.53 17.34
C TYR A 366 -1.44 -6.42 16.37
N VAL A 367 -2.39 -5.57 15.93
CA VAL A 367 -2.11 -4.53 14.93
C VAL A 367 -1.19 -3.44 15.49
N VAL A 368 -1.39 -3.00 16.72
CA VAL A 368 -0.52 -1.99 17.35
C VAL A 368 0.92 -2.50 17.49
N ARG A 369 1.08 -3.79 17.81
CA ARG A 369 2.40 -4.42 17.98
C ARG A 369 3.11 -4.67 16.65
N HIS A 370 2.39 -5.10 15.59
CA HIS A 370 3.01 -5.63 14.37
C HIS A 370 2.83 -4.74 13.14
N HIS A 371 1.82 -3.87 13.13
CA HIS A 371 1.42 -3.07 11.97
C HIS A 371 1.25 -1.57 12.29
N SER A 372 1.79 -1.06 13.40
CA SER A 372 1.84 0.40 13.63
C SER A 372 2.87 1.03 12.69
N TRP A 373 2.60 2.28 12.23
CA TRP A 373 3.59 3.02 11.44
C TRP A 373 4.91 3.24 12.19
N ARG A 374 4.85 3.29 13.53
CA ARG A 374 6.07 3.35 14.37
C ARG A 374 6.96 2.13 14.15
N GLU A 375 6.37 0.94 14.18
CA GLU A 375 7.07 -0.32 13.96
C GLU A 375 7.52 -0.46 12.50
N THR A 376 6.64 -0.12 11.55
CA THR A 376 6.96 -0.13 10.12
C THR A 376 8.18 0.75 9.81
N VAL A 377 8.27 1.95 10.40
CA VAL A 377 9.40 2.85 10.18
C VAL A 377 10.66 2.36 10.90
N SER A 378 10.57 1.70 12.05
CA SER A 378 11.74 1.03 12.66
C SER A 378 12.36 0.00 11.72
N ARG A 379 11.53 -0.84 11.09
CA ARG A 379 12.00 -1.82 10.09
C ARG A 379 12.55 -1.17 8.84
N LEU A 380 12.02 -0.01 8.44
CA LEU A 380 12.57 0.78 7.34
C LEU A 380 13.95 1.33 7.68
N GLU A 381 14.16 1.83 8.91
CA GLU A 381 15.46 2.32 9.39
C GLU A 381 16.50 1.21 9.42
N GLU A 382 16.15 0.01 9.86
CA GLU A 382 17.04 -1.16 9.77
C GLU A 382 17.45 -1.46 8.31
N ALA A 383 16.52 -1.34 7.36
CA ALA A 383 16.83 -1.50 5.94
C ALA A 383 17.73 -0.36 5.41
N TYR A 384 17.59 0.85 5.94
CA TYR A 384 18.47 1.98 5.62
C TYR A 384 19.92 1.71 6.12
N GLU A 385 20.07 1.28 7.37
CA GLU A 385 21.37 0.96 7.97
C GLU A 385 22.09 -0.17 7.22
N GLU A 386 21.33 -1.21 6.83
CA GLU A 386 21.87 -2.31 6.02
C GLU A 386 22.33 -1.85 4.63
N ALA A 387 21.55 -0.99 3.96
CA ALA A 387 21.93 -0.43 2.66
C ALA A 387 23.17 0.47 2.76
N ILE A 388 23.28 1.28 3.81
CA ILE A 388 24.44 2.13 4.09
C ILE A 388 25.69 1.27 4.30
N SER A 389 25.62 0.29 5.20
CA SER A 389 26.74 -0.61 5.50
C SER A 389 27.23 -1.37 4.26
N ARG A 390 26.30 -1.88 3.45
CA ARG A 390 26.62 -2.56 2.20
C ARG A 390 27.33 -1.65 1.20
N ARG A 391 26.86 -0.41 1.05
CA ARG A 391 27.50 0.56 0.14
C ARG A 391 28.91 0.91 0.57
N GLU A 392 29.13 1.12 1.86
CA GLU A 392 30.46 1.37 2.42
C GLU A 392 31.42 0.23 2.15
N GLN A 393 30.99 -1.02 2.33
CA GLN A 393 31.76 -2.21 2.02
C GLN A 393 32.12 -2.29 0.54
N THR A 394 31.17 -2.03 -0.35
CA THR A 394 31.41 -2.01 -1.81
C THR A 394 32.44 -0.96 -2.19
N LEU A 395 32.29 0.27 -1.67
CA LEU A 395 33.22 1.36 -1.94
C LEU A 395 34.62 1.10 -1.37
N ALA A 396 34.72 0.42 -0.22
CA ALA A 396 36.02 0.02 0.36
C ALA A 396 36.72 -1.03 -0.51
N ALA A 397 35.98 -2.04 -0.98
CA ALA A 397 36.52 -3.06 -1.89
C ALA A 397 37.02 -2.46 -3.22
N ASP A 398 36.24 -1.54 -3.83
CA ASP A 398 36.65 -0.86 -5.05
C ASP A 398 37.90 -0.01 -4.89
N ARG A 399 38.07 0.66 -3.72
CA ARG A 399 39.30 1.42 -3.40
C ARG A 399 40.53 0.51 -3.24
N GLN A 400 40.35 -0.66 -2.64
CA GLN A 400 41.44 -1.65 -2.50
C GLN A 400 41.88 -2.20 -3.86
N LEU A 401 40.92 -2.55 -4.73
CA LEU A 401 41.21 -3.02 -6.09
C LEU A 401 41.98 -1.95 -6.91
N LYS A 402 41.55 -0.67 -6.84
CA LYS A 402 42.22 0.45 -7.52
C LYS A 402 43.60 0.78 -6.97
N ARG A 403 43.92 0.38 -5.74
CA ARG A 403 45.26 0.55 -5.16
C ARG A 403 46.18 -0.60 -5.50
N ALA A 404 45.61 -1.78 -5.83
CA ALA A 404 46.37 -2.98 -6.19
C ALA A 404 46.65 -3.10 -7.70
N ALA A 405 45.96 -2.32 -8.55
CA ALA A 405 46.17 -2.19 -9.99
C ALA A 405 47.09 -1.01 -10.31
#